data_bd921308417140b488ac0f5e071177aa
#
_entry.id   bd921308417140b488ac0f5e071177aa
#
_cell.length_a   1.000
_cell.length_b   1.000
_cell.length_c   1.000
_cell.angle_alpha   90.00
_cell.angle_beta   90.00
_cell.angle_gamma   90.00
#
_symmetry.space_group_name_H-M   'P 1'
#
loop_
_entity.id
_entity.type
_entity.pdbx_description
1 polymer ?
#
loop_
_entity_poly.entity_id
_entity_poly.type
_entity_poly.pdbx_seq_one_letter_code
_entity_poly.pdbx_strand_id
1 'polypeptide(L)'
;METNNIKEEQILIRITGNDRPGLTASIMEILASKNANILDIGQADIHSTLSLGILIRISEEASGQVMKELLFKATELGVQIGFSPVTDDEYENWVNQQGKNRYILTLIGRTLTAKQIEAATKIICKQGLNIDSILRLTGRMSIKHPERNMRACIEFSLRGTPTDRAAMQEELMHISADMEIDFS
;
A
#
# COMPACT_ATOMS: atom_id res chain seq x y z
N MET A 1 25.95 15.74 -31.97
CA MET A 1 24.80 14.83 -31.74
C MET A 1 23.93 15.52 -30.72
N GLU A 2 22.86 16.15 -31.15
CA GLU A 2 21.86 16.71 -30.24
C GLU A 2 21.17 15.53 -29.54
N THR A 3 21.41 15.37 -28.25
CA THR A 3 20.60 14.49 -27.39
C THR A 3 19.21 15.10 -27.40
N ASN A 4 18.32 14.50 -28.17
CA ASN A 4 16.89 14.80 -28.12
C ASN A 4 16.45 14.56 -26.69
N ASN A 5 16.33 15.61 -25.88
CA ASN A 5 15.93 15.54 -24.51
C ASN A 5 14.41 15.27 -24.50
N ILE A 6 14.02 13.98 -24.61
CA ILE A 6 12.62 13.56 -24.56
C ILE A 6 12.14 13.97 -23.17
N LYS A 7 11.20 14.89 -23.12
CA LYS A 7 10.59 15.32 -21.87
C LYS A 7 9.74 14.19 -21.32
N GLU A 8 10.01 13.82 -20.08
CA GLU A 8 9.31 12.74 -19.38
C GLU A 8 8.48 13.32 -18.23
N GLU A 9 7.43 12.63 -17.88
CA GLU A 9 6.59 12.95 -16.72
C GLU A 9 6.34 11.71 -15.86
N GLN A 10 6.06 11.92 -14.57
CA GLN A 10 5.67 10.87 -13.66
C GLN A 10 4.16 10.93 -13.41
N ILE A 11 3.54 9.75 -13.47
CA ILE A 11 2.09 9.60 -13.28
C ILE A 11 1.83 8.47 -12.28
N LEU A 12 1.11 8.79 -11.22
CA LEU A 12 0.54 7.80 -10.31
C LEU A 12 -0.81 7.35 -10.86
N ILE A 13 -0.90 6.08 -11.21
CA ILE A 13 -2.11 5.39 -11.67
C ILE A 13 -2.70 4.64 -10.50
N ARG A 14 -4.00 4.84 -10.22
CA ARG A 14 -4.75 4.12 -9.19
C ARG A 14 -5.91 3.39 -9.82
N ILE A 15 -6.00 2.09 -9.57
CA ILE A 15 -7.05 1.21 -10.10
C ILE A 15 -7.74 0.52 -8.92
N THR A 16 -9.06 0.58 -8.87
CA THR A 16 -9.87 -0.10 -7.86
C THR A 16 -11.08 -0.78 -8.49
N GLY A 17 -11.41 -1.97 -8.01
CA GLY A 17 -12.56 -2.72 -8.50
C GLY A 17 -12.53 -4.18 -8.08
N ASN A 18 -13.42 -4.99 -8.63
CA ASN A 18 -13.42 -6.42 -8.36
C ASN A 18 -12.18 -7.07 -8.97
N ASP A 19 -11.45 -7.82 -8.14
CA ASP A 19 -10.29 -8.58 -8.61
C ASP A 19 -10.71 -9.75 -9.52
N ARG A 20 -9.87 -9.97 -10.54
CA ARG A 20 -10.01 -11.10 -11.46
C ARG A 20 -8.68 -11.45 -12.12
N PRO A 21 -8.45 -12.72 -12.48
CA PRO A 21 -7.25 -13.12 -13.19
C PRO A 21 -7.04 -12.30 -14.48
N GLY A 22 -5.81 -11.82 -14.69
CA GLY A 22 -5.41 -11.09 -15.89
C GLY A 22 -5.64 -9.57 -15.87
N LEU A 23 -6.28 -9.01 -14.84
CA LEU A 23 -6.49 -7.56 -14.74
C LEU A 23 -5.17 -6.81 -14.78
N THR A 24 -4.28 -7.10 -13.85
CA THR A 24 -2.95 -6.45 -13.78
C THR A 24 -2.14 -6.69 -15.06
N ALA A 25 -2.21 -7.90 -15.64
CA ALA A 25 -1.51 -8.20 -16.89
C ALA A 25 -1.99 -7.31 -18.05
N SER A 26 -3.31 -7.10 -18.19
CA SER A 26 -3.88 -6.24 -19.23
C SER A 26 -3.45 -4.77 -19.08
N ILE A 27 -3.31 -4.29 -17.85
CA ILE A 27 -2.79 -2.94 -17.59
C ILE A 27 -1.31 -2.85 -17.97
N MET A 28 -0.51 -3.85 -17.56
CA MET A 28 0.92 -3.89 -17.87
C MET A 28 1.19 -3.99 -19.38
N GLU A 29 0.36 -4.69 -20.14
CA GLU A 29 0.46 -4.77 -21.59
C GLU A 29 0.37 -3.39 -22.26
N ILE A 30 -0.55 -2.55 -21.84
CA ILE A 30 -0.69 -1.17 -22.33
C ILE A 30 0.55 -0.36 -21.97
N LEU A 31 1.00 -0.40 -20.72
CA LEU A 31 2.18 0.34 -20.25
C LEU A 31 3.45 -0.10 -21.00
N ALA A 32 3.63 -1.41 -21.18
CA ALA A 32 4.77 -1.96 -21.91
C ALA A 32 4.77 -1.56 -23.39
N SER A 33 3.61 -1.48 -24.05
CA SER A 33 3.49 -1.08 -25.45
C SER A 33 4.01 0.33 -25.74
N LYS A 34 4.11 1.17 -24.72
CA LYS A 34 4.57 2.57 -24.80
C LYS A 34 5.89 2.79 -24.04
N ASN A 35 6.60 1.72 -23.70
CA ASN A 35 7.88 1.76 -22.97
C ASN A 35 7.82 2.57 -21.66
N ALA A 36 6.70 2.51 -20.92
CA ALA A 36 6.61 3.15 -19.63
C ALA A 36 7.55 2.47 -18.62
N ASN A 37 8.34 3.26 -17.90
CA ASN A 37 9.15 2.77 -16.79
C ASN A 37 8.31 2.70 -15.52
N ILE A 38 8.34 1.56 -14.84
CA ILE A 38 7.69 1.39 -13.53
C ILE A 38 8.66 1.87 -12.45
N LEU A 39 8.28 2.94 -11.74
CA LEU A 39 9.05 3.47 -10.61
C LEU A 39 8.65 2.82 -9.30
N ASP A 40 7.36 2.52 -9.13
CA ASP A 40 6.82 1.79 -7.98
C ASP A 40 5.51 1.10 -8.34
N ILE A 41 5.20 0.01 -7.62
CA ILE A 41 3.95 -0.73 -7.79
C ILE A 41 3.53 -1.37 -6.46
N GLY A 42 2.25 -1.23 -6.13
CA GLY A 42 1.67 -1.86 -4.95
C GLY A 42 0.26 -2.35 -5.24
N GLN A 43 -0.03 -3.57 -4.79
CA GLN A 43 -1.35 -4.18 -4.92
C GLN A 43 -1.83 -4.67 -3.56
N ALA A 44 -3.08 -4.38 -3.24
CA ALA A 44 -3.78 -4.93 -2.09
C ALA A 44 -5.11 -5.52 -2.52
N ASP A 45 -5.48 -6.65 -1.91
CA ASP A 45 -6.78 -7.28 -2.09
C ASP A 45 -7.49 -7.44 -0.75
N ILE A 46 -8.67 -6.82 -0.62
CA ILE A 46 -9.53 -6.94 0.55
C ILE A 46 -10.91 -7.37 0.09
N HIS A 47 -11.33 -8.58 0.46
CA HIS A 47 -12.63 -9.14 0.10
C HIS A 47 -12.91 -9.06 -1.40
N SER A 48 -12.07 -9.59 -2.25
CA SER A 48 -12.22 -9.53 -3.71
C SER A 48 -12.18 -8.12 -4.32
N THR A 49 -11.85 -7.10 -3.56
CA THR A 49 -11.65 -5.75 -4.07
C THR A 49 -10.16 -5.46 -4.20
N LEU A 50 -9.72 -5.33 -5.44
CA LEU A 50 -8.38 -4.94 -5.81
C LEU A 50 -8.19 -3.43 -5.58
N SER A 51 -7.06 -3.07 -4.98
CA SER A 51 -6.49 -1.72 -5.03
C SER A 51 -5.08 -1.83 -5.60
N LEU A 52 -4.85 -1.30 -6.78
CA LEU A 52 -3.57 -1.33 -7.48
C LEU A 52 -3.09 0.10 -7.70
N GLY A 53 -1.91 0.41 -7.19
CA GLY A 53 -1.19 1.65 -7.42
C GLY A 53 0.04 1.39 -8.30
N ILE A 54 0.27 2.20 -9.31
CA ILE A 54 1.43 2.10 -10.19
C ILE A 54 1.97 3.50 -10.41
N LEU A 55 3.22 3.74 -10.04
CA LEU A 55 3.92 4.97 -10.37
C LEU A 55 4.79 4.71 -11.60
N ILE A 56 4.56 5.46 -12.66
CA ILE A 56 5.28 5.32 -13.91
C ILE A 56 6.05 6.60 -14.25
N ARG A 57 7.10 6.43 -15.05
CA ARG A 57 7.74 7.51 -15.83
C ARG A 57 7.56 7.20 -17.31
N ILE A 58 7.12 8.19 -18.07
CA ILE A 58 6.80 8.04 -19.49
C ILE A 58 7.06 9.36 -20.23
N SER A 59 7.32 9.30 -21.54
CA SER A 59 7.42 10.51 -22.34
C SER A 59 6.10 11.28 -22.39
N GLU A 60 6.15 12.61 -22.35
CA GLU A 60 4.96 13.47 -22.47
C GLU A 60 4.16 13.18 -23.74
N GLU A 61 4.84 12.82 -24.84
CA GLU A 61 4.17 12.49 -26.09
C GLU A 61 3.30 11.22 -26.00
N ALA A 62 3.73 10.21 -25.20
CA ALA A 62 3.03 8.95 -25.09
C ALA A 62 1.99 8.95 -23.97
N SER A 63 2.12 9.82 -22.97
CA SER A 63 1.30 9.80 -21.76
C SER A 63 -0.20 9.95 -22.04
N GLY A 64 -0.59 10.91 -22.89
CA GLY A 64 -1.99 11.12 -23.24
C GLY A 64 -2.63 9.90 -23.91
N GLN A 65 -1.88 9.20 -24.76
CA GLN A 65 -2.36 7.99 -25.41
C GLN A 65 -2.50 6.84 -24.40
N VAL A 66 -1.51 6.67 -23.54
CA VAL A 66 -1.55 5.65 -22.47
C VAL A 66 -2.76 5.86 -21.55
N MET A 67 -2.97 7.08 -21.06
CA MET A 67 -4.11 7.39 -20.20
C MET A 67 -5.43 7.07 -20.90
N LYS A 68 -5.56 7.40 -22.19
CA LYS A 68 -6.76 7.08 -22.97
C LYS A 68 -6.97 5.57 -23.10
N GLU A 69 -5.93 4.81 -23.45
CA GLU A 69 -6.03 3.35 -23.61
C GLU A 69 -6.36 2.68 -22.28
N LEU A 70 -5.76 3.15 -21.18
CA LEU A 70 -6.06 2.66 -19.84
C LEU A 70 -7.49 2.96 -19.39
N LEU A 71 -8.04 4.14 -19.72
CA LEU A 71 -9.47 4.47 -19.45
C LEU A 71 -10.43 3.52 -20.18
N PHE A 72 -10.16 3.24 -21.46
CA PHE A 72 -10.96 2.28 -22.21
C PHE A 72 -10.88 0.87 -21.62
N LYS A 73 -9.64 0.44 -21.29
CA LYS A 73 -9.42 -0.87 -20.68
C LYS A 73 -10.08 -0.98 -19.30
N ALA A 74 -10.01 0.06 -18.48
CA ALA A 74 -10.68 0.09 -17.18
C ALA A 74 -12.20 -0.05 -17.31
N THR A 75 -12.79 0.64 -18.31
CA THR A 75 -14.23 0.52 -18.61
C THR A 75 -14.58 -0.90 -19.03
N GLU A 76 -13.80 -1.52 -19.93
CA GLU A 76 -13.97 -2.92 -20.37
C GLU A 76 -13.87 -3.88 -19.18
N LEU A 77 -12.90 -3.62 -18.31
CA LEU A 77 -12.66 -4.43 -17.11
C LEU A 77 -13.66 -4.15 -15.98
N GLY A 78 -14.50 -3.13 -16.06
CA GLY A 78 -15.45 -2.76 -15.01
C GLY A 78 -14.77 -2.27 -13.73
N VAL A 79 -13.59 -1.64 -13.84
CA VAL A 79 -12.83 -1.08 -12.70
C VAL A 79 -12.76 0.44 -12.81
N GLN A 80 -12.53 1.08 -11.68
CA GLN A 80 -12.29 2.52 -11.62
C GLN A 80 -10.79 2.78 -11.80
N ILE A 81 -10.44 3.83 -12.53
CA ILE A 81 -9.08 4.27 -12.70
C ILE A 81 -8.96 5.78 -12.47
N GLY A 82 -7.88 6.20 -11.84
CA GLY A 82 -7.54 7.60 -11.61
C GLY A 82 -6.07 7.84 -11.90
N PHE A 83 -5.76 9.05 -12.38
CA PHE A 83 -4.41 9.50 -12.68
C PHE A 83 -4.09 10.73 -11.85
N SER A 84 -2.87 10.79 -11.34
CA SER A 84 -2.34 11.99 -10.67
C SER A 84 -0.91 12.24 -11.18
N PRO A 85 -0.63 13.43 -11.69
CA PRO A 85 0.74 13.80 -11.99
C PRO A 85 1.55 13.85 -10.70
N VAL A 86 2.82 13.50 -10.78
CA VAL A 86 3.80 13.57 -9.68
C VAL A 86 4.96 14.41 -10.18
N THR A 87 5.29 15.48 -9.49
CA THR A 87 6.42 16.34 -9.84
C THR A 87 7.76 15.68 -9.48
N ASP A 88 8.85 16.12 -10.10
CA ASP A 88 10.19 15.66 -9.78
C ASP A 88 10.51 15.88 -8.30
N ASP A 89 10.14 17.03 -7.75
CA ASP A 89 10.37 17.37 -6.34
C ASP A 89 9.56 16.45 -5.39
N GLU A 90 8.32 16.14 -5.72
CA GLU A 90 7.50 15.20 -4.93
C GLU A 90 8.11 13.79 -4.98
N TYR A 91 8.55 13.35 -6.14
CA TYR A 91 9.19 12.05 -6.31
C TYR A 91 10.51 11.96 -5.51
N GLU A 92 11.40 12.95 -5.65
CA GLU A 92 12.67 12.98 -4.92
C GLU A 92 12.45 13.05 -3.40
N ASN A 93 11.49 13.84 -2.93
CA ASN A 93 11.12 13.89 -1.52
C ASN A 93 10.63 12.53 -1.01
N TRP A 94 9.83 11.83 -1.81
CA TRP A 94 9.36 10.48 -1.48
C TRP A 94 10.51 9.47 -1.45
N VAL A 95 11.42 9.48 -2.44
CA VAL A 95 12.60 8.62 -2.49
C VAL A 95 13.50 8.84 -1.27
N ASN A 96 13.76 10.10 -0.90
CA ASN A 96 14.57 10.44 0.26
C ASN A 96 13.96 9.94 1.60
N GLN A 97 12.66 9.72 1.64
CA GLN A 97 12.00 9.13 2.80
C GLN A 97 12.13 7.60 2.86
N GLN A 98 12.42 6.93 1.73
CA GLN A 98 12.56 5.47 1.68
C GLN A 98 13.79 4.95 2.45
N GLY A 99 14.83 5.76 2.61
CA GLY A 99 16.05 5.40 3.34
C GLY A 99 15.94 5.38 4.87
N LYS A 100 14.74 5.69 5.44
CA LYS A 100 14.53 5.67 6.89
C LYS A 100 14.43 4.25 7.43
N ASN A 101 14.73 4.08 8.73
CA ASN A 101 14.59 2.81 9.41
C ASN A 101 13.16 2.26 9.28
N ARG A 102 13.07 0.95 9.09
CA ARG A 102 11.82 0.21 9.04
C ARG A 102 11.67 -0.66 10.27
N TYR A 103 10.47 -0.75 10.79
CA TYR A 103 10.08 -1.61 11.89
C TYR A 103 8.84 -2.39 11.52
N ILE A 104 8.73 -3.58 12.08
CA ILE A 104 7.54 -4.41 11.97
C ILE A 104 6.91 -4.49 13.35
N LEU A 105 5.62 -4.18 13.43
CA LEU A 105 4.81 -4.41 14.62
C LEU A 105 3.74 -5.43 14.28
N THR A 106 3.70 -6.52 15.01
CA THR A 106 2.72 -7.59 14.81
C THR A 106 1.76 -7.63 16.00
N LEU A 107 0.46 -7.57 15.73
CA LEU A 107 -0.60 -7.79 16.71
C LEU A 107 -1.22 -9.16 16.52
N ILE A 108 -1.31 -9.93 17.59
CA ILE A 108 -1.87 -11.28 17.59
C ILE A 108 -2.95 -11.36 18.67
N GLY A 109 -4.15 -11.78 18.30
CA GLY A 109 -5.27 -11.96 19.24
C GLY A 109 -6.26 -13.00 18.76
N ARG A 110 -7.21 -13.40 19.59
CA ARG A 110 -8.33 -14.26 19.17
C ARG A 110 -9.21 -13.54 18.15
N THR A 111 -9.50 -12.29 18.42
CA THR A 111 -10.15 -11.34 17.52
C THR A 111 -9.36 -10.05 17.58
N LEU A 112 -9.39 -9.27 16.50
CA LEU A 112 -8.81 -7.93 16.50
C LEU A 112 -9.94 -6.93 16.29
N THR A 113 -10.12 -6.09 17.29
CA THR A 113 -11.15 -5.04 17.32
C THR A 113 -10.59 -3.71 16.88
N ALA A 114 -11.44 -2.81 16.43
CA ALA A 114 -11.05 -1.45 16.11
C ALA A 114 -10.37 -0.73 17.30
N LYS A 115 -10.81 -1.02 18.53
CA LYS A 115 -10.22 -0.44 19.75
C LYS A 115 -8.75 -0.85 19.94
N GLN A 116 -8.41 -2.10 19.66
CA GLN A 116 -7.03 -2.61 19.76
C GLN A 116 -6.14 -1.99 18.68
N ILE A 117 -6.65 -1.89 17.45
CA ILE A 117 -5.93 -1.25 16.34
C ILE A 117 -5.75 0.25 16.61
N GLU A 118 -6.78 0.93 17.11
CA GLU A 118 -6.71 2.33 17.51
C GLU A 118 -5.62 2.57 18.57
N ALA A 119 -5.57 1.75 19.62
CA ALA A 119 -4.57 1.87 20.67
C ALA A 119 -3.15 1.73 20.10
N ALA A 120 -2.89 0.70 19.27
CA ALA A 120 -1.59 0.52 18.63
C ALA A 120 -1.22 1.69 17.71
N THR A 121 -2.15 2.16 16.88
CA THR A 121 -1.88 3.26 15.94
C THR A 121 -1.65 4.59 16.66
N LYS A 122 -2.28 4.83 17.81
CA LYS A 122 -1.98 6.00 18.66
C LYS A 122 -0.55 5.99 19.19
N ILE A 123 -0.06 4.82 19.64
CA ILE A 123 1.33 4.69 20.11
C ILE A 123 2.30 4.93 18.94
N ILE A 124 2.05 4.31 17.78
CA ILE A 124 2.85 4.53 16.57
C ILE A 124 2.92 6.01 16.22
N CYS A 125 1.78 6.69 16.19
CA CYS A 125 1.69 8.12 15.88
C CYS A 125 2.44 8.99 16.92
N LYS A 126 2.29 8.70 18.21
CA LYS A 126 2.97 9.41 19.31
C LYS A 126 4.49 9.31 19.16
N GLN A 127 5.00 8.20 18.63
CA GLN A 127 6.43 7.98 18.39
C GLN A 127 6.93 8.60 17.08
N GLY A 128 6.10 9.29 16.33
CA GLY A 128 6.45 9.94 15.07
C GLY A 128 6.72 8.97 13.91
N LEU A 129 6.23 7.74 14.03
CA LEU A 129 6.37 6.72 12.98
C LEU A 129 5.22 6.82 11.97
N ASN A 130 5.55 6.58 10.70
CA ASN A 130 4.56 6.42 9.64
C ASN A 130 4.19 4.94 9.47
N ILE A 131 2.93 4.67 9.15
CA ILE A 131 2.46 3.35 8.78
C ILE A 131 2.46 3.26 7.25
N ASP A 132 3.34 2.42 6.70
CA ASP A 132 3.45 2.21 5.26
C ASP A 132 2.45 1.16 4.76
N SER A 133 2.20 0.12 5.55
CA SER A 133 1.20 -0.91 5.23
C SER A 133 0.64 -1.57 6.48
N ILE A 134 -0.57 -2.08 6.35
CA ILE A 134 -1.22 -2.93 7.35
C ILE A 134 -1.70 -4.19 6.63
N LEU A 135 -1.21 -5.35 7.05
CA LEU A 135 -1.52 -6.62 6.42
C LEU A 135 -2.07 -7.63 7.43
N ARG A 136 -3.16 -8.30 7.08
CA ARG A 136 -3.61 -9.47 7.84
C ARG A 136 -2.89 -10.72 7.33
N LEU A 137 -2.06 -11.32 8.17
CA LEU A 137 -1.24 -12.49 7.83
C LEU A 137 -2.02 -13.81 7.94
N THR A 138 -3.06 -13.86 8.79
CA THR A 138 -3.86 -15.06 9.02
C THR A 138 -5.08 -15.12 8.11
N GLY A 139 -5.58 -16.33 7.86
CA GLY A 139 -6.82 -16.56 7.15
C GLY A 139 -8.02 -15.87 7.80
N ARG A 140 -9.12 -15.75 7.05
CA ARG A 140 -10.39 -15.18 7.54
C ARG A 140 -11.20 -16.31 8.18
N MET A 141 -11.81 -16.02 9.32
CA MET A 141 -12.72 -16.97 9.96
C MET A 141 -14.08 -16.93 9.28
N SER A 142 -14.73 -18.12 9.19
CA SER A 142 -16.12 -18.19 8.80
C SER A 142 -17.00 -17.54 9.86
N ILE A 143 -17.90 -16.66 9.45
CA ILE A 143 -18.91 -16.07 10.34
C ILE A 143 -19.89 -17.15 10.84
N LYS A 144 -20.10 -18.20 10.01
CA LYS A 144 -21.04 -19.30 10.33
C LYS A 144 -20.41 -20.37 11.24
N HIS A 145 -19.09 -20.44 11.35
CA HIS A 145 -18.34 -21.44 12.10
C HIS A 145 -17.25 -20.80 12.95
N PRO A 146 -17.63 -19.99 13.97
CA PRO A 146 -16.69 -19.25 14.81
C PRO A 146 -15.84 -20.13 15.74
N GLU A 147 -16.20 -21.41 15.89
CA GLU A 147 -15.50 -22.40 16.73
C GLU A 147 -14.11 -22.80 16.17
N ARG A 148 -13.80 -22.48 14.91
CA ARG A 148 -12.47 -22.68 14.36
C ARG A 148 -11.54 -21.58 14.85
N ASN A 149 -10.94 -21.82 16.00
CA ASN A 149 -10.07 -20.91 16.77
C ASN A 149 -8.76 -20.59 16.04
N MET A 150 -8.81 -19.79 14.98
CA MET A 150 -7.60 -19.23 14.37
C MET A 150 -7.33 -17.86 14.99
N ARG A 151 -6.15 -17.70 15.59
CA ARG A 151 -5.72 -16.39 16.05
C ARG A 151 -5.65 -15.42 14.85
N ALA A 152 -6.14 -14.22 15.05
CA ALA A 152 -5.97 -13.14 14.08
C ALA A 152 -4.58 -12.52 14.27
N CYS A 153 -3.87 -12.32 13.17
CA CYS A 153 -2.55 -11.69 13.14
C CYS A 153 -2.55 -10.56 12.11
N ILE A 154 -2.21 -9.36 12.56
CA ILE A 154 -2.05 -8.17 11.71
C ILE A 154 -0.62 -7.67 11.87
N GLU A 155 0.01 -7.39 10.76
CA GLU A 155 1.34 -6.79 10.67
C GLU A 155 1.23 -5.35 10.20
N PHE A 156 1.93 -4.46 10.89
CA PHE A 156 2.16 -3.08 10.51
C PHE A 156 3.61 -2.93 10.05
N SER A 157 3.81 -2.48 8.85
CA SER A 157 5.12 -1.99 8.39
C SER A 157 5.24 -0.51 8.72
N LEU A 158 6.24 -0.16 9.52
CA LEU A 158 6.44 1.19 10.03
C LEU A 158 7.73 1.78 9.50
N ARG A 159 7.73 3.09 9.26
CA ARG A 159 8.88 3.83 8.78
C ARG A 159 9.16 5.05 9.65
N GLY A 160 10.44 5.30 9.92
CA GLY A 160 10.90 6.46 10.67
C GLY A 160 11.87 6.08 11.78
N THR A 161 12.09 7.01 12.70
CA THR A 161 12.85 6.77 13.91
C THR A 161 11.96 7.08 15.10
N PRO A 162 11.65 6.10 15.96
CA PRO A 162 10.81 6.36 17.12
C PRO A 162 11.47 7.36 18.05
N THR A 163 10.69 8.26 18.62
CA THR A 163 11.17 9.27 19.58
C THR A 163 11.76 8.60 20.82
N ASP A 164 11.09 7.57 21.32
CA ASP A 164 11.55 6.75 22.46
C ASP A 164 11.08 5.31 22.25
N ARG A 165 12.03 4.46 21.82
CA ARG A 165 11.75 3.04 21.57
C ARG A 165 11.39 2.25 22.83
N ALA A 166 12.01 2.59 23.97
CA ALA A 166 11.75 1.90 25.23
C ALA A 166 10.35 2.23 25.74
N ALA A 167 9.97 3.50 25.74
CA ALA A 167 8.62 3.95 26.08
C ALA A 167 7.57 3.34 25.14
N MET A 168 7.86 3.24 23.84
CA MET A 168 6.97 2.57 22.88
C MET A 168 6.73 1.11 23.26
N GLN A 169 7.79 0.37 23.58
CA GLN A 169 7.67 -1.03 23.98
C GLN A 169 6.87 -1.18 25.28
N GLU A 170 7.09 -0.32 26.27
CA GLU A 170 6.35 -0.33 27.53
C GLU A 170 4.85 -0.05 27.32
N GLU A 171 4.51 0.98 26.52
CA GLU A 171 3.11 1.30 26.19
C GLU A 171 2.43 0.13 25.45
N LEU A 172 3.13 -0.52 24.52
CA LEU A 172 2.62 -1.71 23.81
C LEU A 172 2.41 -2.89 24.79
N MET A 173 3.32 -3.10 25.74
CA MET A 173 3.13 -4.13 26.77
C MET A 173 1.90 -3.87 27.64
N HIS A 174 1.62 -2.61 27.99
CA HIS A 174 0.41 -2.25 28.74
C HIS A 174 -0.86 -2.59 27.95
N ILE A 175 -0.96 -2.17 26.70
CA ILE A 175 -2.16 -2.50 25.91
C ILE A 175 -2.29 -4.00 25.61
N SER A 176 -1.20 -4.73 25.56
CA SER A 176 -1.19 -6.18 25.42
C SER A 176 -1.90 -6.84 26.60
N ALA A 177 -1.51 -6.48 27.81
CA ALA A 177 -2.12 -7.04 29.03
C ALA A 177 -3.61 -6.65 29.15
N ASP A 178 -3.96 -5.40 28.87
CA ASP A 178 -5.32 -4.88 29.02
C ASP A 178 -6.31 -5.39 27.95
N MET A 179 -5.82 -5.77 26.77
CA MET A 179 -6.66 -6.09 25.62
C MET A 179 -6.57 -7.54 25.14
N GLU A 180 -5.88 -8.40 25.89
CA GLU A 180 -5.66 -9.81 25.54
C GLU A 180 -5.08 -10.00 24.12
N ILE A 181 -4.10 -9.18 23.76
CA ILE A 181 -3.35 -9.29 22.51
C ILE A 181 -1.87 -9.48 22.81
N ASP A 182 -1.17 -10.18 21.94
CA ASP A 182 0.29 -10.28 21.92
C ASP A 182 0.84 -9.38 20.83
N PHE A 183 2.08 -8.89 20.98
CA PHE A 183 2.79 -8.18 19.94
C PHE A 183 4.28 -8.57 19.91
N SER A 184 4.90 -8.37 18.73
CA SER A 184 6.33 -8.57 18.53
C SER A 184 6.88 -7.56 17.52
#